data_046e410d82adb1fa09f6a3550d5ef0e5
#
_entry.id   046e410d82adb1fa09f6a3550d5ef0e5
#
_cell.length_a   1.000
_cell.length_b   1.000
_cell.length_c   1.000
_cell.angle_alpha   90.00
_cell.angle_beta   90.00
_cell.angle_gamma   90.00
#
_symmetry.space_group_name_H-M   'P 1'
#
loop_
_entity.id
_entity.type
_entity.pdbx_description
1 polymer ?
#
loop_
_entity_poly.entity_id
_entity_poly.type
_entity_poly.pdbx_seq_one_letter_code
_entity_poly.pdbx_strand_id
1 'polypeptide(L)'
;MELSLSVRVAEQLSNKRNPAMSLETLAEIALSAGYKALCMRASQLGIQTPIDEVSQKRQWLESKGLEVSMVTGDFPIPENTNLAPNALKNIGPYLDLAEALGADLLRIGMKEEDDINWAQRACDEAAERSMRLAHQCHTASLFEKVSLSLEVIHKVNRENFGIIYEPANLVQCGEEYGKDAIKALAPHTFNVYLQNLKISTDGESISHTWNRGTIRFDQVTMWGGQGIDFPLIISILKETGYNGYLTLHQSATPPTPPEEFITKTSEYLSALL
;
A
#
# COMPACT_ATOMS: atom_id res chain seq x y z
N MET A 1 8.51 13.60 -4.78
CA MET A 1 7.68 12.68 -3.98
C MET A 1 6.61 13.47 -3.25
N GLU A 2 5.41 12.94 -3.13
CA GLU A 2 4.28 13.56 -2.42
C GLU A 2 3.71 12.59 -1.39
N LEU A 3 3.01 13.12 -0.38
CA LEU A 3 2.41 12.29 0.67
C LEU A 3 1.01 11.84 0.28
N SER A 4 0.75 10.54 0.45
CA SER A 4 -0.58 9.93 0.35
C SER A 4 -0.96 9.29 1.69
N LEU A 5 -2.24 9.31 2.03
CA LEU A 5 -2.77 8.70 3.24
C LEU A 5 -3.61 7.48 2.88
N SER A 6 -3.23 6.30 3.35
CA SER A 6 -4.09 5.13 3.22
C SER A 6 -5.27 5.23 4.17
N VAL A 7 -6.48 4.95 3.66
CA VAL A 7 -7.68 4.88 4.49
C VAL A 7 -7.60 3.79 5.57
N ARG A 8 -6.55 2.92 5.51
CA ARG A 8 -6.23 1.96 6.57
C ARG A 8 -6.07 2.60 7.96
N VAL A 9 -5.59 3.84 8.02
CA VAL A 9 -5.42 4.55 9.30
C VAL A 9 -6.75 4.71 10.04
N ALA A 10 -7.85 4.76 9.28
CA ALA A 10 -9.22 4.90 9.76
C ALA A 10 -9.99 3.56 9.81
N GLU A 11 -9.32 2.41 9.72
CA GLU A 11 -9.94 1.09 9.90
C GLU A 11 -9.96 0.71 11.38
N GLN A 12 -11.02 0.00 11.80
CA GLN A 12 -11.08 -0.54 13.17
C GLN A 12 -9.97 -1.57 13.40
N LEU A 13 -9.29 -1.52 14.52
CA LEU A 13 -8.20 -2.44 14.86
C LEU A 13 -8.67 -3.89 14.94
N SER A 14 -9.89 -4.10 15.44
CA SER A 14 -10.50 -5.45 15.58
C SER A 14 -11.09 -5.99 14.30
N ASN A 15 -11.44 -5.13 13.34
CA ASN A 15 -12.04 -5.52 12.07
C ASN A 15 -11.74 -4.49 10.98
N LYS A 16 -10.72 -4.77 10.17
CA LYS A 16 -10.27 -3.89 9.08
C LYS A 16 -11.31 -3.69 7.96
N ARG A 17 -12.44 -4.41 8.02
CA ARG A 17 -13.54 -4.23 7.04
C ARG A 17 -14.43 -3.05 7.38
N ASN A 18 -14.40 -2.62 8.65
CA ASN A 18 -15.23 -1.51 9.11
C ASN A 18 -14.38 -0.24 9.28
N PRO A 19 -14.81 0.88 8.72
CA PRO A 19 -14.17 2.16 9.01
C PRO A 19 -14.43 2.57 10.47
N ALA A 20 -13.44 3.19 11.10
CA ALA A 20 -13.55 3.80 12.42
C ALA A 20 -13.96 5.28 12.33
N MET A 21 -13.85 5.88 11.15
CA MET A 21 -14.33 7.22 10.83
C MET A 21 -14.78 7.30 9.37
N SER A 22 -15.58 8.29 9.03
CA SER A 22 -16.06 8.50 7.67
C SER A 22 -14.94 8.93 6.73
N LEU A 23 -15.14 8.72 5.43
CA LEU A 23 -14.21 9.18 4.39
C LEU A 23 -14.05 10.71 4.43
N GLU A 24 -15.15 11.43 4.70
CA GLU A 24 -15.17 12.89 4.77
C GLU A 24 -14.28 13.40 5.91
N THR A 25 -14.45 12.85 7.12
CA THR A 25 -13.62 13.21 8.28
C THR A 25 -12.15 12.90 8.02
N LEU A 26 -11.85 11.73 7.45
CA LEU A 26 -10.47 11.36 7.11
C LEU A 26 -9.86 12.29 6.06
N ALA A 27 -10.63 12.68 5.04
CA ALA A 27 -10.17 13.59 3.99
C ALA A 27 -9.88 15.00 4.55
N GLU A 28 -10.70 15.50 5.46
CA GLU A 28 -10.45 16.78 6.12
C GLU A 28 -9.17 16.78 6.95
N ILE A 29 -8.93 15.70 7.70
CA ILE A 29 -7.68 15.50 8.46
C ILE A 29 -6.48 15.41 7.49
N ALA A 30 -6.60 14.63 6.41
CA ALA A 30 -5.54 14.47 5.41
C ALA A 30 -5.15 15.82 4.79
N LEU A 31 -6.15 16.62 4.38
CA LEU A 31 -5.92 17.96 3.82
C LEU A 31 -5.23 18.88 4.82
N SER A 32 -5.73 18.93 6.05
CA SER A 32 -5.17 19.77 7.12
C SER A 32 -3.72 19.39 7.44
N ALA A 33 -3.39 18.10 7.33
CA ALA A 33 -2.06 17.56 7.52
C ALA A 33 -1.16 17.65 6.28
N GLY A 34 -1.65 18.14 5.13
CA GLY A 34 -0.87 18.38 3.91
C GLY A 34 -0.71 17.20 2.96
N TYR A 35 -1.45 16.10 3.16
CA TYR A 35 -1.50 15.01 2.18
C TYR A 35 -2.15 15.47 0.87
N LYS A 36 -1.68 14.92 -0.25
CA LYS A 36 -2.17 15.24 -1.60
C LYS A 36 -3.14 14.20 -2.15
N ALA A 37 -3.09 12.99 -1.62
CA ALA A 37 -3.90 11.89 -2.11
C ALA A 37 -4.34 10.95 -0.99
N LEU A 38 -5.38 10.16 -1.29
CA LEU A 38 -5.80 9.01 -0.49
C LEU A 38 -5.50 7.71 -1.24
N CYS A 39 -4.96 6.71 -0.54
CA CYS A 39 -4.93 5.33 -1.02
C CYS A 39 -6.20 4.63 -0.55
N MET A 40 -7.10 4.33 -1.51
CA MET A 40 -8.46 3.84 -1.24
C MET A 40 -8.47 2.33 -1.00
N ARG A 41 -9.32 1.88 -0.07
CA ARG A 41 -9.54 0.47 0.24
C ARG A 41 -11.03 0.18 0.40
N ALA A 42 -11.39 -1.10 0.27
CA ALA A 42 -12.77 -1.57 0.32
C ALA A 42 -13.51 -1.25 1.64
N SER A 43 -12.80 -0.91 2.71
CA SER A 43 -13.41 -0.42 3.97
C SER A 43 -14.14 0.91 3.82
N GLN A 44 -13.75 1.72 2.83
CA GLN A 44 -14.40 2.98 2.48
C GLN A 44 -15.16 2.86 1.14
N LEU A 45 -14.46 2.48 0.07
CA LEU A 45 -15.03 2.29 -1.26
C LEU A 45 -14.37 1.05 -1.92
N GLY A 46 -15.17 0.07 -2.29
CA GLY A 46 -14.74 -1.19 -2.89
C GLY A 46 -15.60 -1.61 -4.07
N ILE A 47 -15.28 -2.76 -4.69
CA ILE A 47 -16.03 -3.30 -5.84
C ILE A 47 -17.50 -3.61 -5.53
N GLN A 48 -17.88 -3.60 -4.24
CA GLN A 48 -19.27 -3.79 -3.78
C GLN A 48 -20.04 -2.47 -3.69
N THR A 49 -19.35 -1.32 -3.78
CA THR A 49 -19.96 0.01 -3.68
C THR A 49 -20.59 0.36 -5.03
N PRO A 50 -21.84 0.86 -5.07
CA PRO A 50 -22.45 1.32 -6.31
C PRO A 50 -21.57 2.36 -7.02
N ILE A 51 -21.38 2.19 -8.32
CA ILE A 51 -20.44 3.01 -9.10
C ILE A 51 -20.79 4.51 -9.08
N ASP A 52 -22.09 4.84 -9.03
CA ASP A 52 -22.55 6.21 -8.93
C ASP A 52 -22.13 6.84 -7.58
N GLU A 53 -22.18 6.07 -6.49
CA GLU A 53 -21.69 6.53 -5.18
C GLU A 53 -20.17 6.75 -5.21
N VAL A 54 -19.42 5.83 -5.80
CA VAL A 54 -17.98 5.97 -6.00
C VAL A 54 -17.65 7.26 -6.75
N SER A 55 -18.35 7.50 -7.88
CA SER A 55 -18.15 8.69 -8.72
C SER A 55 -18.47 9.99 -7.96
N GLN A 56 -19.53 10.00 -7.15
CA GLN A 56 -19.89 11.16 -6.32
C GLN A 56 -18.81 11.44 -5.27
N LYS A 57 -18.29 10.39 -4.61
CA LYS A 57 -17.19 10.55 -3.65
C LYS A 57 -15.92 11.04 -4.29
N ARG A 58 -15.57 10.55 -5.49
CA ARG A 58 -14.46 11.08 -6.27
C ARG A 58 -14.61 12.57 -6.53
N GLN A 59 -15.74 13.01 -7.10
CA GLN A 59 -15.99 14.42 -7.39
C GLN A 59 -15.87 15.29 -6.13
N TRP A 60 -16.36 14.78 -4.99
CA TRP A 60 -16.23 15.47 -3.72
C TRP A 60 -14.76 15.59 -3.28
N LEU A 61 -13.96 14.52 -3.34
CA LEU A 61 -12.52 14.54 -3.03
C LEU A 61 -11.77 15.53 -3.93
N GLU A 62 -12.00 15.48 -5.24
CA GLU A 62 -11.38 16.38 -6.21
C GLU A 62 -11.75 17.85 -5.93
N SER A 63 -13.01 18.13 -5.55
CA SER A 63 -13.45 19.48 -5.16
C SER A 63 -12.72 20.04 -3.95
N LYS A 64 -12.13 19.16 -3.13
CA LYS A 64 -11.28 19.50 -1.97
C LYS A 64 -9.80 19.54 -2.31
N GLY A 65 -9.39 19.13 -3.52
CA GLY A 65 -8.00 19.07 -3.95
C GLY A 65 -7.28 17.79 -3.50
N LEU A 66 -8.02 16.69 -3.24
CA LEU A 66 -7.47 15.36 -2.98
C LEU A 66 -7.64 14.45 -4.19
N GLU A 67 -6.58 13.72 -4.52
CA GLU A 67 -6.57 12.67 -5.52
C GLU A 67 -6.71 11.28 -4.88
N VAL A 68 -6.91 10.24 -5.71
CA VAL A 68 -6.80 8.85 -5.29
C VAL A 68 -5.52 8.27 -5.89
N SER A 69 -4.51 8.01 -5.04
CA SER A 69 -3.18 7.56 -5.47
C SER A 69 -3.14 6.10 -5.89
N MET A 70 -4.03 5.28 -5.35
CA MET A 70 -4.09 3.84 -5.59
C MET A 70 -5.36 3.25 -5.01
N VAL A 71 -5.80 2.11 -5.55
CA VAL A 71 -6.98 1.39 -5.08
C VAL A 71 -6.62 -0.04 -4.66
N THR A 72 -7.22 -0.48 -3.54
CA THR A 72 -7.32 -1.89 -3.15
C THR A 72 -8.80 -2.24 -3.08
N GLY A 73 -9.32 -2.90 -4.10
CA GLY A 73 -10.76 -2.95 -4.39
C GLY A 73 -11.59 -3.89 -3.52
N ASP A 74 -10.99 -4.85 -2.79
CA ASP A 74 -11.68 -5.83 -1.95
C ASP A 74 -10.89 -6.17 -0.68
N PHE A 75 -11.48 -7.00 0.20
CA PHE A 75 -10.86 -7.41 1.46
C PHE A 75 -9.85 -8.55 1.37
N PRO A 76 -9.99 -9.55 0.49
CA PRO A 76 -9.02 -10.63 0.36
C PRO A 76 -7.57 -10.15 0.14
N ILE A 77 -7.38 -9.07 -0.62
CA ILE A 77 -6.05 -8.52 -0.93
C ILE A 77 -5.37 -7.95 0.33
N PRO A 78 -5.96 -6.98 1.06
CA PRO A 78 -5.34 -6.42 2.26
C PRO A 78 -5.27 -7.38 3.44
N GLU A 79 -6.16 -8.36 3.50
CA GLU A 79 -6.11 -9.44 4.48
C GLU A 79 -5.10 -10.53 4.10
N ASN A 80 -4.55 -10.47 2.88
CA ASN A 80 -3.61 -11.43 2.31
C ASN A 80 -4.10 -12.88 2.42
N THR A 81 -5.39 -13.10 2.14
CA THR A 81 -5.98 -14.44 2.16
C THR A 81 -5.63 -15.22 0.90
N ASN A 82 -5.89 -16.54 0.89
CA ASN A 82 -5.73 -17.37 -0.30
C ASN A 82 -6.69 -16.99 -1.44
N LEU A 83 -7.67 -16.12 -1.18
CA LEU A 83 -8.59 -15.60 -2.19
C LEU A 83 -8.07 -14.32 -2.88
N ALA A 84 -6.99 -13.72 -2.38
CA ALA A 84 -6.44 -12.50 -2.93
C ALA A 84 -6.14 -12.56 -4.44
N PRO A 85 -5.63 -13.69 -5.00
CA PRO A 85 -5.39 -13.82 -6.44
C PRO A 85 -6.65 -13.87 -7.30
N ASN A 86 -7.83 -14.04 -6.72
CA ASN A 86 -9.08 -14.07 -7.50
C ASN A 86 -9.35 -12.74 -8.22
N ALA A 87 -8.83 -11.63 -7.71
CA ALA A 87 -8.89 -10.33 -8.39
C ALA A 87 -8.24 -10.39 -9.79
N LEU A 88 -7.13 -11.12 -9.94
CA LEU A 88 -6.45 -11.30 -11.23
C LEU A 88 -7.28 -12.10 -12.24
N LYS A 89 -8.10 -13.04 -11.75
CA LYS A 89 -8.95 -13.90 -12.60
C LYS A 89 -10.19 -13.18 -13.10
N ASN A 90 -10.54 -12.06 -12.49
CA ASN A 90 -11.68 -11.20 -12.83
C ASN A 90 -11.35 -9.75 -12.49
N ILE A 91 -10.43 -9.15 -13.23
CA ILE A 91 -9.90 -7.81 -12.93
C ILE A 91 -10.86 -6.68 -13.29
N GLY A 92 -11.79 -6.89 -14.24
CA GLY A 92 -12.72 -5.88 -14.75
C GLY A 92 -13.38 -5.01 -13.66
N PRO A 93 -14.08 -5.58 -12.66
CA PRO A 93 -14.72 -4.79 -11.59
C PRO A 93 -13.75 -3.90 -10.79
N TYR A 94 -12.49 -4.31 -10.67
CA TYR A 94 -11.45 -3.51 -9.99
C TYR A 94 -10.97 -2.36 -10.87
N LEU A 95 -10.87 -2.58 -12.18
CA LEU A 95 -10.57 -1.54 -13.14
C LEU A 95 -11.70 -0.51 -13.20
N ASP A 96 -12.98 -0.96 -13.21
CA ASP A 96 -14.16 -0.07 -13.18
C ASP A 96 -14.14 0.81 -11.92
N LEU A 97 -13.81 0.22 -10.75
CA LEU A 97 -13.67 0.97 -9.50
C LEU A 97 -12.56 2.00 -9.56
N ALA A 98 -11.38 1.61 -10.08
CA ALA A 98 -10.23 2.52 -10.20
C ALA A 98 -10.53 3.68 -11.13
N GLU A 99 -11.14 3.42 -12.28
CA GLU A 99 -11.59 4.43 -13.24
C GLU A 99 -12.58 5.41 -12.62
N ALA A 100 -13.58 4.88 -11.91
CA ALA A 100 -14.57 5.71 -11.21
C ALA A 100 -13.95 6.58 -10.11
N LEU A 101 -12.86 6.11 -9.48
CA LEU A 101 -12.07 6.87 -8.49
C LEU A 101 -11.01 7.78 -9.10
N GLY A 102 -10.76 7.71 -10.41
CA GLY A 102 -9.71 8.47 -11.08
C GLY A 102 -8.29 8.01 -10.75
N ALA A 103 -8.14 6.77 -10.29
CA ALA A 103 -6.84 6.17 -9.98
C ALA A 103 -6.34 5.33 -11.16
N ASP A 104 -5.04 5.39 -11.42
CA ASP A 104 -4.38 4.59 -12.45
C ASP A 104 -3.61 3.39 -11.90
N LEU A 105 -3.60 3.19 -10.58
CA LEU A 105 -2.86 2.14 -9.90
C LEU A 105 -3.76 1.26 -9.03
N LEU A 106 -3.69 -0.05 -9.27
CA LEU A 106 -4.40 -1.06 -8.49
C LEU A 106 -3.42 -1.97 -7.75
N ARG A 107 -3.68 -2.20 -6.47
CA ARG A 107 -3.00 -3.25 -5.72
C ARG A 107 -3.68 -4.59 -5.96
N ILE A 108 -2.89 -5.60 -6.27
CA ILE A 108 -3.31 -7.00 -6.46
C ILE A 108 -2.61 -7.94 -5.47
N GLY A 109 -3.02 -9.20 -5.42
CA GLY A 109 -2.39 -10.25 -4.62
C GLY A 109 -1.96 -11.43 -5.49
N MET A 110 -0.78 -12.03 -5.17
CA MET A 110 -0.23 -13.21 -5.84
C MET A 110 0.36 -14.16 -4.80
N LYS A 111 0.04 -15.44 -4.87
CA LYS A 111 0.43 -16.47 -3.91
C LYS A 111 1.18 -17.63 -4.55
N GLU A 112 0.84 -17.98 -5.77
CA GLU A 112 1.31 -19.18 -6.45
C GLU A 112 1.88 -18.83 -7.82
N GLU A 113 2.73 -19.70 -8.35
CA GLU A 113 3.37 -19.46 -9.66
C GLU A 113 2.35 -19.33 -10.79
N ASP A 114 1.22 -20.04 -10.71
CA ASP A 114 0.13 -19.94 -11.68
C ASP A 114 -0.50 -18.54 -11.72
N ASP A 115 -0.39 -17.76 -10.64
CA ASP A 115 -0.89 -16.37 -10.60
C ASP A 115 -0.15 -15.46 -11.57
N ILE A 116 1.06 -15.84 -12.02
CA ILE A 116 1.85 -15.08 -13.01
C ILE A 116 1.11 -15.01 -14.34
N ASN A 117 0.53 -16.11 -14.81
CA ASN A 117 -0.25 -16.14 -16.04
C ASN A 117 -1.51 -15.27 -15.96
N TRP A 118 -2.14 -15.25 -14.78
CA TRP A 118 -3.30 -14.39 -14.54
C TRP A 118 -2.90 -12.92 -14.43
N ALA A 119 -1.77 -12.62 -13.82
CA ALA A 119 -1.22 -11.27 -13.76
C ALA A 119 -0.91 -10.71 -15.16
N GLN A 120 -0.36 -11.54 -16.07
CA GLN A 120 -0.13 -11.13 -17.47
C GLN A 120 -1.44 -10.71 -18.14
N ARG A 121 -2.49 -11.52 -18.05
CA ARG A 121 -3.80 -11.23 -18.64
C ARG A 121 -4.45 -10.00 -18.01
N ALA A 122 -4.40 -9.89 -16.68
CA ALA A 122 -4.93 -8.75 -15.97
C ALA A 122 -4.18 -7.44 -16.35
N CYS A 123 -2.87 -7.51 -16.56
CA CYS A 123 -2.07 -6.39 -17.03
C CYS A 123 -2.43 -5.98 -18.46
N ASP A 124 -2.67 -6.97 -19.34
CA ASP A 124 -3.08 -6.69 -20.72
C ASP A 124 -4.45 -5.96 -20.75
N GLU A 125 -5.41 -6.40 -19.94
CA GLU A 125 -6.72 -5.73 -19.77
C GLU A 125 -6.59 -4.33 -19.13
N ALA A 126 -5.73 -4.18 -18.10
CA ALA A 126 -5.47 -2.90 -17.46
C ALA A 126 -4.78 -1.90 -18.40
N ALA A 127 -3.89 -2.38 -19.30
CA ALA A 127 -3.21 -1.55 -20.29
C ALA A 127 -4.19 -0.87 -21.27
N GLU A 128 -5.28 -1.54 -21.65
CA GLU A 128 -6.34 -0.97 -22.51
C GLU A 128 -6.98 0.29 -21.88
N ARG A 129 -6.91 0.42 -20.55
CA ARG A 129 -7.42 1.55 -19.77
C ARG A 129 -6.29 2.47 -19.23
N SER A 130 -5.05 2.30 -19.69
CA SER A 130 -3.88 3.04 -19.22
C SER A 130 -3.64 2.87 -17.70
N MET A 131 -3.97 1.71 -17.15
CA MET A 131 -3.86 1.41 -15.72
C MET A 131 -2.68 0.48 -15.43
N ARG A 132 -2.17 0.59 -14.21
CA ARG A 132 -1.04 -0.19 -13.69
C ARG A 132 -1.50 -1.11 -12.57
N LEU A 133 -0.87 -2.28 -12.49
CA LEU A 133 -1.06 -3.23 -11.42
C LEU A 133 0.21 -3.35 -10.57
N ALA A 134 0.08 -3.41 -9.26
CA ALA A 134 1.22 -3.60 -8.38
C ALA A 134 0.94 -4.60 -7.27
N HIS A 135 1.94 -5.42 -6.96
CA HIS A 135 1.95 -6.24 -5.74
C HIS A 135 2.77 -5.54 -4.66
N GLN A 136 2.30 -5.58 -3.43
CA GLN A 136 3.03 -5.08 -2.26
C GLN A 136 4.16 -6.06 -1.89
N CYS A 137 5.35 -5.58 -1.50
CA CYS A 137 6.27 -6.41 -0.70
C CYS A 137 5.49 -6.92 0.51
N HIS A 138 5.23 -8.23 0.59
CA HIS A 138 4.29 -8.74 1.58
C HIS A 138 4.66 -10.14 2.06
N THR A 139 4.48 -10.35 3.37
CA THR A 139 4.62 -11.66 4.01
C THR A 139 3.67 -12.69 3.38
N ALA A 140 4.03 -13.96 3.40
CA ALA A 140 3.28 -15.08 2.85
C ALA A 140 2.76 -14.84 1.42
N SER A 141 3.65 -14.36 0.53
CA SER A 141 3.38 -14.10 -0.89
C SER A 141 4.62 -14.33 -1.75
N LEU A 142 4.47 -14.28 -3.06
CA LEU A 142 5.61 -14.34 -4.01
C LEU A 142 6.55 -13.12 -3.88
N PHE A 143 6.21 -12.14 -3.05
CA PHE A 143 6.95 -10.88 -2.87
C PHE A 143 7.56 -10.74 -1.47
N GLU A 144 7.89 -11.87 -0.82
CA GLU A 144 8.61 -11.87 0.47
C GLU A 144 10.08 -11.50 0.35
N LYS A 145 10.71 -11.78 -0.80
CA LYS A 145 12.14 -11.55 -1.04
C LYS A 145 12.36 -10.62 -2.22
N VAL A 146 13.35 -9.76 -2.11
CA VAL A 146 13.72 -8.84 -3.20
C VAL A 146 14.04 -9.61 -4.48
N SER A 147 14.87 -10.66 -4.40
CA SER A 147 15.24 -11.48 -5.55
C SER A 147 14.04 -12.18 -6.20
N LEU A 148 13.15 -12.75 -5.39
CA LEU A 148 11.95 -13.43 -5.89
C LEU A 148 10.96 -12.42 -6.51
N SER A 149 10.82 -11.24 -5.91
CA SER A 149 9.99 -10.17 -6.47
C SER A 149 10.45 -9.76 -7.87
N LEU A 150 11.77 -9.59 -8.06
CA LEU A 150 12.34 -9.29 -9.38
C LEU A 150 12.14 -10.43 -10.38
N GLU A 151 12.28 -11.68 -9.94
CA GLU A 151 12.01 -12.85 -10.79
C GLU A 151 10.54 -12.88 -11.26
N VAL A 152 9.60 -12.64 -10.34
CA VAL A 152 8.16 -12.60 -10.66
C VAL A 152 7.85 -11.45 -11.62
N ILE A 153 8.37 -10.24 -11.36
CA ILE A 153 8.20 -9.08 -12.24
C ILE A 153 8.73 -9.40 -13.65
N HIS A 154 9.90 -10.02 -13.73
CA HIS A 154 10.48 -10.42 -15.01
C HIS A 154 9.64 -11.48 -15.73
N LYS A 155 9.08 -12.46 -15.01
CA LYS A 155 8.19 -13.48 -15.57
C LYS A 155 6.85 -12.89 -16.04
N VAL A 156 6.27 -11.94 -15.31
CA VAL A 156 5.06 -11.23 -15.74
C VAL A 156 5.35 -10.45 -17.03
N ASN A 157 6.50 -9.81 -17.13
CA ASN A 157 6.99 -9.13 -18.33
C ASN A 157 5.94 -8.20 -18.97
N ARG A 158 5.43 -7.27 -18.17
CA ARG A 158 4.51 -6.19 -18.59
C ARG A 158 4.98 -4.88 -17.96
N GLU A 159 5.07 -3.82 -18.78
CA GLU A 159 5.55 -2.50 -18.32
C GLU A 159 4.62 -1.85 -17.29
N ASN A 160 3.33 -2.19 -17.33
CA ASN A 160 2.32 -1.72 -16.37
C ASN A 160 2.18 -2.63 -15.14
N PHE A 161 3.11 -3.58 -14.93
CA PHE A 161 3.19 -4.38 -13.71
C PHE A 161 4.39 -3.96 -12.87
N GLY A 162 4.16 -3.71 -11.57
CA GLY A 162 5.21 -3.29 -10.67
C GLY A 162 4.98 -3.67 -9.21
N ILE A 163 5.64 -2.93 -8.34
CA ILE A 163 5.67 -3.22 -6.91
C ILE A 163 5.28 -1.99 -6.08
N ILE A 164 4.65 -2.26 -4.96
CA ILE A 164 4.53 -1.34 -3.85
C ILE A 164 5.65 -1.69 -2.89
N TYR A 165 6.71 -0.88 -2.87
CA TYR A 165 7.82 -1.07 -1.96
C TYR A 165 7.36 -0.83 -0.52
N GLU A 166 7.63 -1.79 0.38
CA GLU A 166 7.30 -1.68 1.79
C GLU A 166 8.40 -2.26 2.67
N PRO A 167 9.23 -1.40 3.30
CA PRO A 167 10.37 -1.83 4.12
C PRO A 167 9.94 -2.64 5.33
N ALA A 168 8.80 -2.33 5.93
CA ALA A 168 8.31 -3.03 7.12
C ALA A 168 8.07 -4.52 6.85
N ASN A 169 7.48 -4.87 5.70
CA ASN A 169 7.29 -6.28 5.33
C ASN A 169 8.60 -6.97 4.95
N LEU A 170 9.54 -6.28 4.31
CA LEU A 170 10.87 -6.84 4.03
C LEU A 170 11.59 -7.20 5.33
N VAL A 171 11.56 -6.33 6.35
CA VAL A 171 12.11 -6.62 7.68
C VAL A 171 11.44 -7.85 8.31
N GLN A 172 10.12 -7.97 8.22
CA GLN A 172 9.39 -9.14 8.70
C GLN A 172 9.87 -10.42 8.01
N CYS A 173 10.14 -10.36 6.71
CA CYS A 173 10.63 -11.49 5.93
C CYS A 173 12.14 -11.77 6.14
N GLY A 174 12.84 -10.90 6.87
CA GLY A 174 14.29 -11.04 7.13
C GLY A 174 15.16 -10.56 5.98
N GLU A 175 14.59 -9.72 5.10
CA GLU A 175 15.28 -9.12 3.96
C GLU A 175 15.92 -7.78 4.33
N GLU A 176 16.96 -7.43 3.61
CA GLU A 176 17.51 -6.10 3.57
C GLU A 176 16.50 -5.17 2.90
N TYR A 177 16.31 -3.96 3.44
CA TYR A 177 15.33 -3.00 2.96
C TYR A 177 15.92 -1.64 2.56
N GLY A 178 17.23 -1.47 2.71
CA GLY A 178 17.92 -0.20 2.45
C GLY A 178 18.40 -0.09 1.00
N LYS A 179 19.67 0.27 0.85
CA LYS A 179 20.24 0.74 -0.42
C LYS A 179 20.12 -0.27 -1.55
N ASP A 180 20.49 -1.50 -1.32
CA ASP A 180 20.54 -2.50 -2.39
C ASP A 180 19.15 -2.94 -2.79
N ALA A 181 18.24 -3.14 -1.82
CA ALA A 181 16.84 -3.44 -2.08
C ALA A 181 16.14 -2.32 -2.86
N ILE A 182 16.28 -1.07 -2.41
CA ILE A 182 15.63 0.07 -3.08
C ILE A 182 16.17 0.23 -4.50
N LYS A 183 17.48 0.20 -4.71
CA LYS A 183 18.07 0.34 -6.05
C LYS A 183 17.64 -0.77 -7.00
N ALA A 184 17.53 -2.00 -6.53
CA ALA A 184 17.09 -3.12 -7.32
C ALA A 184 15.59 -3.01 -7.70
N LEU A 185 14.75 -2.55 -6.78
CA LEU A 185 13.30 -2.46 -6.98
C LEU A 185 12.85 -1.14 -7.61
N ALA A 186 13.65 -0.06 -7.54
CA ALA A 186 13.26 1.29 -7.98
C ALA A 186 12.68 1.36 -9.40
N PRO A 187 13.23 0.65 -10.44
CA PRO A 187 12.67 0.67 -11.79
C PRO A 187 11.23 0.16 -11.88
N HIS A 188 10.78 -0.61 -10.88
CA HIS A 188 9.48 -1.27 -10.82
C HIS A 188 8.58 -0.73 -9.71
N THR A 189 9.04 0.27 -8.95
CA THR A 189 8.31 0.80 -7.79
C THR A 189 7.30 1.85 -8.25
N PHE A 190 6.01 1.53 -8.11
CA PHE A 190 4.90 2.43 -8.47
C PHE A 190 4.35 3.21 -7.27
N ASN A 191 4.49 2.66 -6.06
CA ASN A 191 4.11 3.31 -4.81
C ASN A 191 5.03 2.84 -3.68
N VAL A 192 5.13 3.63 -2.63
CA VAL A 192 5.87 3.28 -1.40
C VAL A 192 4.89 3.28 -0.23
N TYR A 193 4.77 2.14 0.47
CA TYR A 193 4.03 2.06 1.71
C TYR A 193 4.95 2.25 2.90
N LEU A 194 4.55 3.12 3.80
CA LEU A 194 5.27 3.42 5.03
C LEU A 194 4.50 2.86 6.22
N GLN A 195 5.08 1.87 6.85
CA GLN A 195 4.72 1.34 8.17
C GLN A 195 5.98 1.28 9.01
N ASN A 196 5.85 1.43 10.31
CA ASN A 196 6.95 1.31 11.25
C ASN A 196 6.71 0.18 12.25
N LEU A 197 7.71 -0.66 12.41
CA LEU A 197 7.67 -1.76 13.35
C LEU A 197 9.06 -2.07 13.88
N LYS A 198 9.10 -2.73 15.02
CA LYS A 198 10.29 -3.29 15.62
C LYS A 198 10.06 -4.78 15.88
N ILE A 199 10.92 -5.62 15.34
CA ILE A 199 10.90 -7.06 15.65
C ILE A 199 11.20 -7.25 17.14
N SER A 200 10.37 -8.03 17.81
CA SER A 200 10.47 -8.30 19.23
C SER A 200 9.98 -9.72 19.52
N THR A 201 10.66 -10.45 20.39
CA THR A 201 10.24 -11.81 20.81
C THR A 201 8.92 -11.80 21.57
N ASP A 202 8.64 -10.70 22.26
CA ASP A 202 7.47 -10.51 23.11
C ASP A 202 6.46 -9.53 22.47
N GLY A 203 6.65 -9.20 21.17
CA GLY A 203 5.81 -8.27 20.44
C GLY A 203 4.33 -8.66 20.44
N GLU A 204 3.47 -7.66 20.50
CA GLU A 204 2.01 -7.85 20.56
C GLU A 204 1.43 -8.31 19.23
N SER A 205 2.03 -7.89 18.12
CA SER A 205 1.59 -8.25 16.78
C SER A 205 2.27 -9.53 16.30
N ILE A 206 1.53 -10.32 15.52
CA ILE A 206 2.00 -11.57 14.94
C ILE A 206 1.84 -11.51 13.42
N SER A 207 2.87 -11.95 12.70
CA SER A 207 2.82 -12.18 11.27
C SER A 207 3.36 -13.56 10.94
N HIS A 208 2.94 -14.10 9.79
CA HIS A 208 3.44 -15.37 9.29
C HIS A 208 4.13 -15.14 7.96
N THR A 209 5.35 -15.67 7.85
CA THR A 209 6.16 -15.59 6.62
C THR A 209 6.50 -17.00 6.16
N TRP A 210 6.65 -17.20 4.86
CA TRP A 210 7.13 -18.47 4.33
C TRP A 210 8.62 -18.67 4.63
N ASN A 211 9.37 -17.57 4.63
CA ASN A 211 10.82 -17.60 4.83
C ASN A 211 11.25 -17.85 6.28
N ARG A 212 10.51 -17.31 7.27
CA ARG A 212 10.91 -17.32 8.68
C ARG A 212 9.88 -17.94 9.62
N GLY A 213 8.73 -18.40 9.10
CA GLY A 213 7.61 -18.85 9.91
C GLY A 213 6.91 -17.71 10.65
N THR A 214 6.49 -17.97 11.89
CA THR A 214 5.82 -16.97 12.73
C THR A 214 6.82 -16.02 13.36
N ILE A 215 6.58 -14.73 13.21
CA ILE A 215 7.36 -13.65 13.83
C ILE A 215 6.46 -12.77 14.68
N ARG A 216 7.07 -12.15 15.70
CA ARG A 216 6.42 -11.18 16.56
C ARG A 216 7.08 -9.81 16.40
N PHE A 217 6.29 -8.76 16.53
CA PHE A 217 6.76 -7.39 16.42
C PHE A 217 5.82 -6.42 17.14
N ASP A 218 6.32 -5.23 17.44
CA ASP A 218 5.53 -4.12 17.91
C ASP A 218 5.41 -3.07 16.81
N GLN A 219 4.21 -2.54 16.60
CA GLN A 219 4.05 -1.32 15.82
C GLN A 219 4.55 -0.14 16.65
N VAL A 220 5.36 0.71 16.05
CA VAL A 220 5.92 1.90 16.70
C VAL A 220 5.54 3.16 15.92
N THR A 221 5.66 4.33 16.54
CA THR A 221 5.37 5.60 15.87
C THR A 221 6.36 5.87 14.74
N MET A 222 5.92 6.60 13.72
CA MET A 222 6.76 6.92 12.55
C MET A 222 7.96 7.79 12.90
N TRP A 223 7.85 8.63 13.94
CA TRP A 223 8.82 9.66 14.33
C TRP A 223 9.67 9.32 15.56
N GLY A 224 9.61 8.14 16.06
CA GLY A 224 10.27 7.79 17.35
C GLY A 224 11.75 7.39 17.25
N GLY A 225 12.34 7.35 16.05
CA GLY A 225 13.72 6.92 15.84
C GLY A 225 13.96 5.43 16.13
N GLN A 226 12.91 4.63 16.21
CA GLN A 226 12.93 3.18 16.37
C GLN A 226 12.39 2.50 15.10
N GLY A 227 12.76 1.25 14.88
CA GLY A 227 12.24 0.44 13.77
C GLY A 227 12.91 0.78 12.44
N ILE A 228 12.12 1.20 11.46
CA ILE A 228 12.55 1.48 10.09
C ILE A 228 13.27 2.82 10.00
N ASP A 229 14.40 2.85 9.30
CA ASP A 229 15.18 4.07 9.06
C ASP A 229 14.60 4.85 7.86
N PHE A 230 13.56 5.65 8.09
CA PHE A 230 12.92 6.46 7.05
C PHE A 230 13.84 7.53 6.46
N PRO A 231 14.69 8.24 7.22
CA PRO A 231 15.69 9.16 6.65
C PRO A 231 16.56 8.47 5.58
N LEU A 232 17.08 7.29 5.87
CA LEU A 232 17.87 6.50 4.92
C LEU A 232 17.05 6.15 3.68
N ILE A 233 15.85 5.60 3.86
CA ILE A 233 14.97 5.19 2.75
C ILE A 233 14.65 6.37 1.84
N ILE A 234 14.22 7.49 2.40
CA ILE A 234 13.83 8.69 1.62
C ILE A 234 15.04 9.26 0.88
N SER A 235 16.22 9.27 1.50
CA SER A 235 17.46 9.69 0.83
C SER A 235 17.76 8.82 -0.40
N ILE A 236 17.65 7.49 -0.27
CA ILE A 236 17.93 6.57 -1.38
C ILE A 236 16.86 6.66 -2.47
N LEU A 237 15.59 6.80 -2.10
CA LEU A 237 14.50 7.02 -3.08
C LEU A 237 14.76 8.30 -3.91
N LYS A 238 15.23 9.39 -3.28
CA LYS A 238 15.67 10.61 -4.00
C LYS A 238 16.84 10.31 -4.96
N GLU A 239 17.83 9.55 -4.51
CA GLU A 239 18.98 9.16 -5.35
C GLU A 239 18.56 8.34 -6.57
N THR A 240 17.52 7.52 -6.46
CA THR A 240 16.99 6.71 -7.58
C THR A 240 16.09 7.49 -8.52
N GLY A 241 15.75 8.73 -8.20
CA GLY A 241 14.82 9.57 -8.98
C GLY A 241 13.35 9.20 -8.78
N TYR A 242 13.01 8.42 -7.74
CA TYR A 242 11.62 8.15 -7.42
C TYR A 242 10.85 9.44 -7.10
N ASN A 243 9.73 9.66 -7.77
CA ASN A 243 8.92 10.87 -7.64
C ASN A 243 7.44 10.61 -7.36
N GLY A 244 7.08 9.33 -7.11
CA GLY A 244 5.71 8.92 -6.79
C GLY A 244 5.29 9.26 -5.35
N TYR A 245 4.23 8.59 -4.90
CA TYR A 245 3.67 8.79 -3.56
C TYR A 245 4.41 8.01 -2.48
N LEU A 246 4.61 8.66 -1.33
CA LEU A 246 4.93 8.03 -0.05
C LEU A 246 3.62 7.90 0.73
N THR A 247 3.10 6.69 0.86
CA THR A 247 1.78 6.43 1.43
C THR A 247 1.90 5.96 2.88
N LEU A 248 1.42 6.77 3.83
CA LEU A 248 1.24 6.30 5.21
C LEU A 248 0.22 5.14 5.22
N HIS A 249 0.68 3.94 5.55
CA HIS A 249 -0.12 2.71 5.49
C HIS A 249 -0.18 1.98 6.84
N GLN A 250 -0.18 2.70 7.92
CA GLN A 250 -0.24 2.18 9.29
C GLN A 250 -1.44 2.73 10.03
N SER A 251 -2.13 1.87 10.80
CA SER A 251 -3.10 2.34 11.79
C SER A 251 -2.40 3.13 12.89
N ALA A 252 -3.10 4.05 13.52
CA ALA A 252 -2.57 4.81 14.65
C ALA A 252 -2.07 3.85 15.75
N THR A 253 -0.89 4.17 16.31
CA THR A 253 -0.30 3.37 17.39
C THR A 253 -0.82 3.89 18.74
N PRO A 254 -1.57 3.09 19.50
CA PRO A 254 -2.02 3.52 20.82
C PRO A 254 -0.86 3.95 21.72
N PRO A 255 -1.04 4.96 22.59
CA PRO A 255 -2.29 5.67 22.86
C PRO A 255 -2.57 6.86 21.94
N THR A 256 -1.81 7.08 20.87
CA THR A 256 -1.94 8.24 19.98
C THR A 256 -3.25 8.16 19.18
N PRO A 257 -4.12 9.20 19.25
CA PRO A 257 -5.32 9.26 18.41
C PRO A 257 -5.00 9.31 16.92
N PRO A 258 -5.87 8.79 16.02
CA PRO A 258 -5.62 8.77 14.58
C PRO A 258 -5.29 10.14 13.97
N GLU A 259 -6.01 11.20 14.34
CA GLU A 259 -5.75 12.55 13.83
C GLU A 259 -4.34 13.05 14.19
N GLU A 260 -3.95 12.90 15.46
CA GLU A 260 -2.61 13.26 15.93
C GLU A 260 -1.53 12.42 15.22
N PHE A 261 -1.79 11.11 15.06
CA PHE A 261 -0.87 10.20 14.36
C PHE A 261 -0.65 10.61 12.91
N ILE A 262 -1.73 10.96 12.18
CA ILE A 262 -1.70 11.41 10.79
C ILE A 262 -0.88 12.70 10.68
N THR A 263 -1.19 13.69 11.54
CA THR A 263 -0.55 15.01 11.50
C THR A 263 0.93 14.92 11.82
N LYS A 264 1.31 14.28 12.94
CA LYS A 264 2.72 14.12 13.33
C LYS A 264 3.52 13.31 12.31
N THR A 265 2.92 12.31 11.69
CA THR A 265 3.59 11.55 10.62
C THR A 265 3.85 12.42 9.41
N SER A 266 2.87 13.23 8.99
CA SER A 266 3.05 14.15 7.88
C SER A 266 4.16 15.17 8.16
N GLU A 267 4.16 15.79 9.33
CA GLU A 267 5.20 16.72 9.76
C GLU A 267 6.60 16.08 9.70
N TYR A 268 6.71 14.87 10.24
CA TYR A 268 7.98 14.14 10.23
C TYR A 268 8.45 13.78 8.82
N LEU A 269 7.57 13.23 7.97
CA LEU A 269 7.93 12.84 6.61
C LEU A 269 8.21 14.05 5.72
N SER A 270 7.45 15.14 5.87
CA SER A 270 7.66 16.39 5.13
C SER A 270 9.02 17.03 5.42
N ALA A 271 9.50 16.90 6.65
CA ALA A 271 10.83 17.38 7.03
C ALA A 271 11.97 16.56 6.38
N LEU A 272 11.69 15.37 5.87
CA LEU A 272 12.63 14.50 5.16
C LEU A 272 12.57 14.69 3.63
N LEU A 273 11.48 15.29 3.08
CA LEU A 273 11.29 15.56 1.67
C LEU A 273 12.00 16.83 1.23
#